data_01599d7910febd7891ee49921f3c92e3
#
_entry.id   01599d7910febd7891ee49921f3c92e3
#
_cell.length_a   1.000
_cell.length_b   1.000
_cell.length_c   1.000
_cell.angle_alpha   90.00
_cell.angle_beta   90.00
_cell.angle_gamma   90.00
#
_symmetry.space_group_name_H-M   'P 1'
#
loop_
_entity.id
_entity.type
_entity.pdbx_description
1 polymer ?
#
loop_
_entity_poly.entity_id
_entity_poly.type
_entity_poly.pdbx_seq_one_letter_code
_entity_poly.pdbx_strand_id
1 'polypeptide(L)'
;MTTRLVSGARIGAVSVLALLLAGCGIRATEVPTNFGPAPSRVRCSLAEPDVSTQAARGLPVQVFLLCGSSLVTVDRTVRVPDGAADSERRMLVAQGLLDQLAEPPSPAEKEAGYSTDVRGGITVGRPRPGDPEDTLRLSMAPDSLTSYALAQIVCTFSDSAAAEGDGSVVLGGPGADSARRYECTDEVRARPGSKEPPSKDAAGE
;
A
#
# COMPACT_ATOMS: atom_id res chain seq x y z
N MET A 1 -65.93 0.45 60.48
CA MET A 1 -64.99 1.57 60.58
C MET A 1 -63.57 1.10 60.25
N THR A 2 -63.25 0.78 59.00
CA THR A 2 -61.88 0.34 58.58
C THR A 2 -61.61 0.59 57.09
N THR A 3 -61.68 1.84 56.67
CA THR A 3 -61.47 2.15 55.26
C THR A 3 -60.61 3.45 54.96
N ARG A 4 -59.78 3.86 55.92
CA ARG A 4 -59.02 5.14 55.72
C ARG A 4 -57.50 4.99 55.81
N LEU A 5 -56.91 3.80 55.90
CA LEU A 5 -55.44 3.64 56.06
C LEU A 5 -54.70 3.11 54.84
N VAL A 6 -55.37 2.76 53.76
CA VAL A 6 -54.72 2.17 52.57
C VAL A 6 -54.38 3.23 51.52
N SER A 7 -54.95 4.44 51.54
CA SER A 7 -54.74 5.48 50.53
C SER A 7 -53.41 6.24 50.67
N GLY A 8 -52.88 6.35 51.91
CA GLY A 8 -51.65 7.12 52.14
C GLY A 8 -50.36 6.39 51.69
N ALA A 9 -50.35 5.08 51.73
CA ALA A 9 -49.18 4.30 51.40
C ALA A 9 -48.87 4.23 49.85
N ARG A 10 -49.91 4.38 49.04
CA ARG A 10 -49.77 4.32 47.58
C ARG A 10 -49.25 5.63 46.96
N ILE A 11 -49.52 6.76 47.57
CA ILE A 11 -49.03 8.07 47.09
C ILE A 11 -47.55 8.24 47.44
N GLY A 12 -47.09 7.74 48.58
CA GLY A 12 -45.68 7.77 48.97
C GLY A 12 -44.77 6.92 48.06
N ALA A 13 -45.27 5.77 47.64
CA ALA A 13 -44.49 4.85 46.79
C ALA A 13 -44.28 5.40 45.35
N VAL A 14 -45.28 6.08 44.80
CA VAL A 14 -45.19 6.68 43.45
C VAL A 14 -44.23 7.87 43.44
N SER A 15 -44.20 8.66 44.49
CA SER A 15 -43.30 9.82 44.60
C SER A 15 -41.84 9.45 44.75
N VAL A 16 -41.55 8.34 45.46
CA VAL A 16 -40.18 7.83 45.62
C VAL A 16 -39.66 7.22 44.29
N LEU A 17 -40.51 6.54 43.53
CA LEU A 17 -40.12 5.96 42.23
C LEU A 17 -39.88 7.04 41.18
N ALA A 18 -40.55 8.18 41.20
CA ALA A 18 -40.35 9.31 40.30
C ALA A 18 -39.01 10.01 40.54
N LEU A 19 -38.50 10.02 41.76
CA LEU A 19 -37.20 10.62 42.10
C LEU A 19 -36.00 9.76 41.70
N LEU A 20 -36.18 8.45 41.48
CA LEU A 20 -35.10 7.54 41.06
C LEU A 20 -34.86 7.55 39.54
N LEU A 21 -35.75 8.10 38.72
CA LEU A 21 -35.61 8.19 37.28
C LEU A 21 -34.98 9.52 36.79
N ALA A 22 -34.74 10.48 37.65
CA ALA A 22 -34.18 11.79 37.27
C ALA A 22 -32.65 11.82 37.21
N GLY A 23 -31.97 10.66 37.41
CA GLY A 23 -30.52 10.61 37.59
C GLY A 23 -29.66 10.28 36.37
N CYS A 24 -30.21 10.11 35.16
CA CYS A 24 -29.43 9.86 33.97
C CYS A 24 -29.33 11.13 33.10
N GLY A 25 -28.85 12.23 33.68
CA GLY A 25 -28.40 13.37 32.94
C GLY A 25 -27.11 13.05 32.18
N ILE A 26 -27.19 12.79 30.87
CA ILE A 26 -26.02 12.78 30.00
C ILE A 26 -25.41 14.17 30.09
N ARG A 27 -24.32 14.29 30.83
CA ARG A 27 -23.55 15.52 30.88
C ARG A 27 -22.98 15.74 29.49
N ALA A 28 -23.45 16.76 28.80
CA ALA A 28 -22.82 17.23 27.58
C ALA A 28 -21.38 17.65 27.94
N THR A 29 -20.41 16.80 27.61
CA THR A 29 -19.00 17.17 27.62
C THR A 29 -18.81 18.09 26.44
N GLU A 30 -18.62 19.37 26.68
CA GLU A 30 -18.15 20.29 25.65
C GLU A 30 -16.78 19.76 25.21
N VAL A 31 -16.74 19.19 24.03
CA VAL A 31 -15.47 18.88 23.36
C VAL A 31 -14.89 20.24 22.95
N PRO A 32 -13.69 20.62 23.44
CA PRO A 32 -13.07 21.86 23.02
C PRO A 32 -12.88 21.84 21.51
N THR A 33 -13.62 22.67 20.78
CA THR A 33 -13.54 22.74 19.30
C THR A 33 -12.41 23.63 18.78
N ASN A 34 -11.55 24.16 19.66
CA ASN A 34 -10.47 25.07 19.31
C ASN A 34 -9.08 24.42 19.34
N PHE A 35 -8.90 23.28 18.71
CA PHE A 35 -7.57 22.70 18.49
C PHE A 35 -6.85 23.24 17.24
N GLY A 36 -7.25 24.39 16.73
CA GLY A 36 -6.75 24.91 15.47
C GLY A 36 -7.34 24.19 14.26
N PRO A 37 -6.97 24.56 13.04
CA PRO A 37 -7.32 23.79 11.87
C PRO A 37 -6.78 22.38 12.04
N ALA A 38 -7.63 21.36 11.77
CA ALA A 38 -7.20 19.98 11.76
C ALA A 38 -5.93 19.90 10.89
N PRO A 39 -4.87 19.19 11.34
CA PRO A 39 -3.69 19.04 10.51
C PRO A 39 -4.16 18.55 9.14
N SER A 40 -3.96 19.38 8.12
CA SER A 40 -4.28 19.01 6.75
C SER A 40 -3.49 17.74 6.47
N ARG A 41 -4.18 16.63 6.22
CA ARG A 41 -3.52 15.42 5.76
C ARG A 41 -2.72 15.83 4.53
N VAL A 42 -1.41 15.65 4.59
CA VAL A 42 -0.53 15.89 3.46
C VAL A 42 -1.11 15.07 2.32
N ARG A 43 -1.58 15.75 1.28
CA ARG A 43 -2.12 15.09 0.11
C ARG A 43 -0.91 14.70 -0.72
N CYS A 44 -0.80 13.42 -1.06
CA CYS A 44 0.23 12.93 -1.97
C CYS A 44 -0.05 13.42 -3.39
N SER A 45 0.01 14.71 -3.59
CA SER A 45 -0.02 15.36 -4.88
C SER A 45 1.26 16.16 -4.99
N LEU A 46 2.12 15.76 -5.90
CA LEU A 46 3.24 16.58 -6.33
C LEU A 46 2.69 17.62 -7.31
N ALA A 47 3.22 18.84 -7.26
CA ALA A 47 3.06 19.76 -8.38
C ALA A 47 3.62 19.07 -9.63
N GLU A 48 2.91 19.17 -10.76
CA GLU A 48 3.37 18.59 -12.02
C GLU A 48 4.84 18.97 -12.24
N PRO A 49 5.75 18.00 -12.44
CA PRO A 49 7.12 18.33 -12.76
C PRO A 49 7.13 19.09 -14.09
N ASP A 50 7.90 20.18 -14.15
CA ASP A 50 8.15 20.85 -15.41
C ASP A 50 8.72 19.83 -16.40
N VAL A 51 7.89 19.42 -17.37
CA VAL A 51 8.20 18.39 -18.38
C VAL A 51 9.43 18.75 -19.25
N SER A 52 9.95 19.96 -19.11
CA SER A 52 11.05 20.46 -19.93
C SER A 52 12.45 19.99 -19.53
N THR A 53 12.64 19.48 -18.30
CA THR A 53 13.97 19.13 -17.79
C THR A 53 14.25 17.62 -17.66
N GLN A 54 13.27 16.74 -17.79
CA GLN A 54 13.46 15.29 -17.63
C GLN A 54 13.49 14.48 -18.95
N ALA A 55 13.47 15.10 -20.10
CA ALA A 55 13.74 14.44 -21.39
C ALA A 55 15.20 13.91 -21.52
N ALA A 56 15.91 13.76 -20.42
CA ALA A 56 17.31 13.35 -20.39
C ALA A 56 17.42 11.82 -20.30
N ARG A 57 17.50 11.18 -21.48
CA ARG A 57 18.18 9.89 -21.66
C ARG A 57 17.74 8.73 -20.76
N GLY A 58 16.54 8.20 -20.96
CA GLY A 58 16.09 6.99 -20.31
C GLY A 58 14.66 6.62 -20.66
N LEU A 59 14.26 5.43 -20.29
CA LEU A 59 12.89 4.94 -20.41
C LEU A 59 12.04 5.57 -19.30
N PRO A 60 11.00 6.35 -19.63
CA PRO A 60 10.05 6.81 -18.62
C PRO A 60 9.28 5.63 -18.06
N VAL A 61 9.15 5.56 -16.74
CA VAL A 61 8.49 4.49 -16.01
C VAL A 61 7.69 5.08 -14.85
N GLN A 62 6.75 4.31 -14.32
CA GLN A 62 6.04 4.63 -13.09
C GLN A 62 6.43 3.65 -12.00
N VAL A 63 6.64 4.16 -10.79
CA VAL A 63 6.87 3.34 -9.60
C VAL A 63 5.77 3.61 -8.57
N PHE A 64 5.39 2.58 -7.82
CA PHE A 64 4.38 2.71 -6.77
C PHE A 64 5.04 3.00 -5.43
N LEU A 65 4.93 4.23 -4.95
CA LEU A 65 5.35 4.63 -3.61
C LEU A 65 4.18 4.57 -2.62
N LEU A 66 4.51 4.43 -1.35
CA LEU A 66 3.52 4.51 -0.28
C LEU A 66 3.11 5.96 -0.05
N CYS A 67 1.82 6.19 0.02
CA CYS A 67 1.20 7.43 0.45
C CYS A 67 0.23 7.14 1.61
N GLY A 68 0.68 7.35 2.81
CA GLY A 68 -0.06 6.90 3.99
C GLY A 68 -0.24 5.37 3.97
N SER A 69 -1.47 4.89 3.75
CA SER A 69 -1.78 3.46 3.71
C SER A 69 -2.05 2.91 2.31
N SER A 70 -1.80 3.67 1.24
CA SER A 70 -2.08 3.27 -0.14
C SER A 70 -0.85 3.41 -1.03
N LEU A 71 -0.88 2.74 -2.18
CA LEU A 71 0.13 2.90 -3.23
C LEU A 71 -0.33 3.97 -4.22
N VAL A 72 0.59 4.85 -4.59
CA VAL A 72 0.38 5.93 -5.58
C VAL A 72 1.54 5.94 -6.55
N THR A 73 1.27 6.09 -7.83
CA THR A 73 2.27 6.15 -8.88
C THR A 73 3.07 7.46 -8.84
N VAL A 74 4.36 7.34 -9.09
CA VAL A 74 5.28 8.47 -9.26
C VAL A 74 6.14 8.21 -10.50
N ASP A 75 6.30 9.24 -11.34
CA ASP A 75 7.10 9.14 -12.54
C ASP A 75 8.60 9.05 -12.23
N ARG A 76 9.29 8.16 -12.93
CA ARG A 76 10.73 7.91 -12.82
C ARG A 76 11.33 7.70 -14.20
N THR A 77 12.65 7.59 -14.25
CA THR A 77 13.38 7.27 -15.48
C THR A 77 14.39 6.17 -15.21
N VAL A 78 14.35 5.11 -16.00
CA VAL A 78 15.27 3.98 -15.92
C VAL A 78 16.18 3.98 -17.14
N ARG A 79 17.47 3.75 -16.95
CA ARG A 79 18.43 3.63 -18.05
C ARG A 79 18.49 2.20 -18.52
N VAL A 80 18.16 2.01 -19.80
CA VAL A 80 18.28 0.70 -20.46
C VAL A 80 19.21 0.91 -21.67
N PRO A 81 20.28 0.14 -21.81
CA PRO A 81 21.17 0.21 -23.00
C PRO A 81 20.40 -0.11 -24.28
N ASP A 82 20.74 0.60 -25.34
CA ASP A 82 20.19 0.34 -26.67
C ASP A 82 20.65 -1.04 -27.18
N GLY A 83 19.75 -1.75 -27.86
CA GLY A 83 20.07 -3.03 -28.52
C GLY A 83 20.08 -4.25 -27.59
N ALA A 84 19.68 -4.12 -26.33
CA ALA A 84 19.48 -5.27 -25.44
C ALA A 84 18.38 -6.21 -26.00
N ALA A 85 18.60 -7.53 -25.93
CA ALA A 85 17.59 -8.54 -26.25
C ALA A 85 16.40 -8.42 -25.31
N ASP A 86 15.19 -8.81 -25.74
CA ASP A 86 13.95 -8.59 -24.98
C ASP A 86 14.00 -9.15 -23.56
N SER A 87 14.55 -10.37 -23.38
CA SER A 87 14.69 -10.98 -22.05
C SER A 87 15.69 -10.22 -21.16
N GLU A 88 16.77 -9.73 -21.71
CA GLU A 88 17.77 -8.90 -21.03
C GLU A 88 17.19 -7.52 -20.71
N ARG A 89 16.48 -6.93 -21.67
CA ARG A 89 15.79 -5.66 -21.50
C ARG A 89 14.78 -5.72 -20.35
N ARG A 90 13.98 -6.80 -20.27
CA ARG A 90 13.03 -7.03 -19.17
C ARG A 90 13.73 -7.01 -17.79
N MET A 91 14.84 -7.74 -17.64
CA MET A 91 15.61 -7.77 -16.40
C MET A 91 16.22 -6.41 -16.05
N LEU A 92 16.76 -5.70 -17.03
CA LEU A 92 17.35 -4.37 -16.83
C LEU A 92 16.29 -3.34 -16.41
N VAL A 93 15.10 -3.40 -16.99
CA VAL A 93 13.95 -2.57 -16.56
C VAL A 93 13.57 -2.92 -15.13
N ALA A 94 13.40 -4.22 -14.82
CA ALA A 94 13.04 -4.67 -13.47
C ALA A 94 14.08 -4.24 -12.42
N GLN A 95 15.38 -4.38 -12.72
CA GLN A 95 16.45 -3.92 -11.84
C GLN A 95 16.39 -2.40 -11.64
N GLY A 96 16.25 -1.64 -12.72
CA GLY A 96 16.14 -0.19 -12.63
C GLY A 96 14.93 0.27 -11.82
N LEU A 97 13.80 -0.44 -11.92
CA LEU A 97 12.61 -0.17 -11.12
C LEU A 97 12.83 -0.47 -9.64
N LEU A 98 13.53 -1.58 -9.30
CA LEU A 98 13.93 -1.88 -7.92
C LEU A 98 14.83 -0.79 -7.34
N ASP A 99 15.81 -0.33 -8.12
CA ASP A 99 16.71 0.73 -7.69
C ASP A 99 15.94 2.03 -7.42
N GLN A 100 14.97 2.37 -8.29
CA GLN A 100 14.09 3.54 -8.09
C GLN A 100 13.16 3.40 -6.89
N LEU A 101 12.63 2.19 -6.62
CA LEU A 101 11.84 1.92 -5.41
C LEU A 101 12.66 2.00 -4.13
N ALA A 102 13.92 1.55 -4.18
CA ALA A 102 14.83 1.56 -3.04
C ALA A 102 15.42 2.95 -2.75
N GLU A 103 15.43 3.82 -3.74
CA GLU A 103 15.88 5.21 -3.56
C GLU A 103 14.94 5.96 -2.61
N PRO A 104 15.46 6.64 -1.58
CA PRO A 104 14.63 7.44 -0.71
C PRO A 104 13.86 8.50 -1.50
N PRO A 105 12.56 8.70 -1.24
CA PRO A 105 11.81 9.76 -1.89
C PRO A 105 12.50 11.12 -1.78
N SER A 106 12.39 11.94 -2.82
CA SER A 106 12.95 13.31 -2.85
C SER A 106 12.42 14.16 -1.67
N PRO A 107 13.05 15.27 -1.34
CA PRO A 107 12.55 16.16 -0.30
C PRO A 107 11.10 16.60 -0.51
N ALA A 108 10.71 16.91 -1.75
CA ALA A 108 9.34 17.30 -2.09
C ALA A 108 8.36 16.14 -1.92
N GLU A 109 8.74 14.91 -2.30
CA GLU A 109 7.93 13.71 -2.10
C GLU A 109 7.76 13.38 -0.62
N LYS A 110 8.84 13.48 0.17
CA LYS A 110 8.77 13.28 1.63
C LYS A 110 7.85 14.30 2.29
N GLU A 111 7.95 15.58 1.89
CA GLU A 111 7.07 16.63 2.39
C GLU A 111 5.61 16.37 1.98
N ALA A 112 5.37 15.84 0.78
CA ALA A 112 4.06 15.41 0.32
C ALA A 112 3.57 14.10 0.98
N GLY A 113 4.38 13.42 1.79
CA GLY A 113 4.00 12.24 2.55
C GLY A 113 4.28 10.90 1.86
N TYR A 114 5.11 10.90 0.81
CA TYR A 114 5.54 9.67 0.15
C TYR A 114 6.64 8.96 0.94
N SER A 115 6.61 7.63 0.90
CA SER A 115 7.65 6.76 1.48
C SER A 115 7.83 5.48 0.67
N THR A 116 8.90 4.75 0.95
CA THR A 116 9.15 3.42 0.42
C THR A 116 9.53 2.46 1.54
N ASP A 117 9.12 1.20 1.39
CA ASP A 117 9.52 0.09 2.28
C ASP A 117 10.48 -0.89 1.57
N VAL A 118 10.73 -0.66 0.29
CA VAL A 118 11.71 -1.43 -0.48
C VAL A 118 13.11 -1.00 -0.08
N ARG A 119 13.93 -1.97 0.32
CA ARG A 119 15.32 -1.73 0.72
C ARG A 119 16.27 -2.00 -0.44
N GLY A 120 17.36 -1.23 -0.51
CA GLY A 120 18.41 -1.44 -1.49
C GLY A 120 19.11 -2.79 -1.35
N GLY A 121 19.78 -3.21 -2.44
CA GLY A 121 20.55 -4.44 -2.48
C GLY A 121 19.78 -5.67 -2.97
N ILE A 122 18.50 -5.53 -3.32
CA ILE A 122 17.75 -6.58 -4.01
C ILE A 122 18.13 -6.54 -5.49
N THR A 123 18.52 -7.69 -6.05
CA THR A 123 18.87 -7.82 -7.47
C THR A 123 17.90 -8.74 -8.20
N VAL A 124 17.77 -8.52 -9.51
CA VAL A 124 16.95 -9.34 -10.41
C VAL A 124 17.85 -10.30 -11.19
N GLY A 125 17.52 -11.58 -11.13
CA GLY A 125 18.17 -12.64 -11.87
C GLY A 125 17.28 -13.26 -12.95
N ARG A 126 17.90 -14.11 -13.78
CA ARG A 126 17.25 -14.85 -14.88
C ARG A 126 16.34 -15.97 -14.36
N PRO A 127 15.34 -16.39 -15.16
CA PRO A 127 14.62 -17.64 -14.93
C PRO A 127 15.58 -18.81 -14.80
N ARG A 128 15.19 -19.82 -14.01
CA ARG A 128 15.90 -21.10 -13.87
C ARG A 128 15.24 -22.17 -14.73
N PRO A 129 15.91 -23.29 -14.97
CA PRO A 129 15.28 -24.42 -15.61
C PRO A 129 14.00 -24.84 -14.88
N GLY A 130 12.87 -24.86 -15.62
CA GLY A 130 11.54 -25.15 -15.07
C GLY A 130 10.72 -23.95 -14.66
N ASP A 131 11.29 -22.73 -14.65
CA ASP A 131 10.50 -21.50 -14.52
C ASP A 131 9.86 -21.10 -15.87
N PRO A 132 8.75 -20.40 -15.85
CA PRO A 132 8.27 -19.64 -17.00
C PRO A 132 9.33 -18.65 -17.50
N GLU A 133 9.34 -18.35 -18.80
CA GLU A 133 10.33 -17.46 -19.44
C GLU A 133 10.25 -16.00 -18.94
N ASP A 134 9.09 -15.59 -18.45
CA ASP A 134 8.82 -14.26 -17.91
C ASP A 134 9.20 -14.11 -16.43
N THR A 135 9.72 -15.17 -15.80
CA THR A 135 10.08 -15.16 -14.36
C THR A 135 11.24 -14.20 -14.08
N LEU A 136 11.03 -13.37 -13.08
CA LEU A 136 12.06 -12.52 -12.48
C LEU A 136 12.48 -13.12 -11.13
N ARG A 137 13.72 -13.59 -11.02
CA ARG A 137 14.26 -14.14 -9.77
C ARG A 137 14.90 -13.02 -8.94
N LEU A 138 14.34 -12.77 -7.77
CA LEU A 138 14.89 -11.80 -6.82
C LEU A 138 16.00 -12.46 -5.98
N SER A 139 17.02 -11.69 -5.59
CA SER A 139 18.05 -12.15 -4.65
C SER A 139 17.52 -12.37 -3.23
N MET A 140 16.30 -11.93 -2.96
CA MET A 140 15.55 -12.14 -1.71
C MET A 140 14.25 -12.87 -2.02
N ALA A 141 13.85 -13.81 -1.19
CA ALA A 141 12.59 -14.52 -1.38
C ALA A 141 11.40 -13.57 -1.22
N PRO A 142 10.38 -13.58 -2.11
CA PRO A 142 9.22 -12.70 -2.02
C PRO A 142 8.51 -12.74 -0.67
N ASP A 143 8.41 -13.91 -0.04
CA ASP A 143 7.82 -14.13 1.28
C ASP A 143 8.66 -13.60 2.46
N SER A 144 9.92 -13.24 2.21
CA SER A 144 10.80 -12.57 3.18
C SER A 144 10.65 -11.05 3.17
N LEU A 145 9.94 -10.51 2.18
CA LEU A 145 9.64 -9.08 2.09
C LEU A 145 8.51 -8.72 3.04
N THR A 146 8.47 -7.47 3.47
CA THR A 146 7.28 -6.95 4.14
C THR A 146 6.12 -6.87 3.15
N SER A 147 4.87 -6.92 3.64
CA SER A 147 3.68 -6.78 2.78
C SER A 147 3.72 -5.49 1.95
N TYR A 148 4.22 -4.41 2.54
CA TYR A 148 4.39 -3.12 1.83
C TYR A 148 5.42 -3.20 0.71
N ALA A 149 6.59 -3.75 0.98
CA ALA A 149 7.64 -3.89 -0.03
C ALA A 149 7.23 -4.83 -1.17
N LEU A 150 6.60 -5.97 -0.84
CA LEU A 150 6.09 -6.91 -1.84
C LEU A 150 5.03 -6.24 -2.73
N ALA A 151 4.08 -5.52 -2.14
CA ALA A 151 3.05 -4.82 -2.90
C ALA A 151 3.64 -3.72 -3.80
N GLN A 152 4.63 -2.95 -3.32
CA GLN A 152 5.33 -1.96 -4.14
C GLN A 152 6.03 -2.61 -5.35
N ILE A 153 6.75 -3.70 -5.14
CA ILE A 153 7.47 -4.42 -6.20
C ILE A 153 6.48 -5.01 -7.20
N VAL A 154 5.47 -5.75 -6.72
CA VAL A 154 4.47 -6.40 -7.57
C VAL A 154 3.73 -5.37 -8.43
N CYS A 155 3.21 -4.29 -7.82
CA CYS A 155 2.47 -3.28 -8.57
C CYS A 155 3.36 -2.50 -9.56
N THR A 156 4.60 -2.19 -9.17
CA THR A 156 5.53 -1.50 -10.06
C THR A 156 5.95 -2.35 -11.25
N PHE A 157 6.19 -3.65 -11.03
CA PHE A 157 6.61 -4.53 -12.11
C PHE A 157 5.45 -4.85 -13.05
N SER A 158 4.28 -5.19 -12.51
CA SER A 158 3.10 -5.56 -13.31
C SER A 158 2.59 -4.42 -14.19
N ASP A 159 2.87 -3.17 -13.84
CA ASP A 159 2.50 -1.96 -14.61
C ASP A 159 3.64 -1.46 -15.51
N SER A 160 4.60 -2.30 -15.84
CA SER A 160 5.80 -1.90 -16.58
C SER A 160 6.22 -2.93 -17.63
N ALA A 161 7.22 -2.55 -18.45
CA ALA A 161 7.86 -3.47 -19.40
C ALA A 161 8.69 -4.59 -18.74
N ALA A 162 8.69 -4.71 -17.41
CA ALA A 162 9.24 -5.84 -16.67
C ALA A 162 8.28 -7.04 -16.67
N ALA A 163 7.00 -6.83 -16.96
CA ALA A 163 5.96 -7.86 -17.05
C ALA A 163 5.25 -7.82 -18.39
N GLU A 164 4.24 -8.66 -18.57
CA GLU A 164 3.48 -8.79 -19.83
C GLU A 164 2.34 -7.77 -19.99
N GLY A 165 2.11 -6.92 -18.97
CA GLY A 165 1.11 -5.84 -19.01
C GLY A 165 -0.32 -6.29 -18.71
N ASP A 166 -0.50 -7.49 -18.15
CA ASP A 166 -1.80 -8.05 -17.73
C ASP A 166 -2.16 -7.75 -16.27
N GLY A 167 -1.39 -6.89 -15.60
CA GLY A 167 -1.54 -6.58 -14.17
C GLY A 167 -0.92 -7.62 -13.24
N SER A 168 -0.16 -8.58 -13.79
CA SER A 168 0.53 -9.60 -13.01
C SER A 168 2.04 -9.65 -13.29
N VAL A 169 2.79 -10.30 -12.40
CA VAL A 169 4.23 -10.55 -12.58
C VAL A 169 4.61 -11.88 -11.96
N VAL A 170 5.53 -12.61 -12.60
CA VAL A 170 6.06 -13.87 -12.09
C VAL A 170 7.36 -13.61 -11.33
N LEU A 171 7.34 -13.85 -10.02
CA LEU A 171 8.49 -13.67 -9.14
C LEU A 171 8.94 -15.00 -8.52
N GLY A 172 10.24 -15.17 -8.42
CA GLY A 172 10.87 -16.26 -7.67
C GLY A 172 11.94 -15.71 -6.72
N GLY A 173 12.27 -16.51 -5.71
CA GLY A 173 13.36 -16.22 -4.78
C GLY A 173 14.71 -16.82 -5.20
N PRO A 174 15.77 -16.68 -4.37
CA PRO A 174 17.10 -17.23 -4.62
C PRO A 174 17.15 -18.74 -4.44
N GLY A 175 16.18 -19.34 -3.74
CA GLY A 175 16.09 -20.78 -3.44
C GLY A 175 15.57 -21.62 -4.61
N ALA A 176 15.32 -22.91 -4.32
CA ALA A 176 14.74 -23.86 -5.26
C ALA A 176 13.22 -23.79 -5.36
N ASP A 177 12.60 -22.91 -4.59
CA ASP A 177 11.14 -22.76 -4.55
C ASP A 177 10.59 -22.34 -5.92
N SER A 178 9.40 -22.85 -6.23
CA SER A 178 8.71 -22.52 -7.47
C SER A 178 8.44 -21.01 -7.55
N ALA A 179 8.54 -20.48 -8.77
CA ALA A 179 8.11 -19.12 -9.03
C ALA A 179 6.58 -19.01 -8.90
N ARG A 180 6.10 -17.86 -8.49
CA ARG A 180 4.68 -17.58 -8.30
C ARG A 180 4.27 -16.36 -9.11
N ARG A 181 3.07 -16.41 -9.68
CA ARG A 181 2.44 -15.28 -10.35
C ARG A 181 1.68 -14.45 -9.31
N TYR A 182 2.04 -13.19 -9.17
CA TYR A 182 1.45 -12.22 -8.27
C TYR A 182 0.62 -11.22 -9.04
N GLU A 183 -0.49 -10.78 -8.48
CA GLU A 183 -1.40 -9.82 -9.10
C GLU A 183 -1.44 -8.50 -8.31
N CYS A 184 -1.36 -7.37 -9.03
CA CYS A 184 -1.59 -6.04 -8.47
C CYS A 184 -3.05 -5.65 -8.59
N THR A 185 -3.85 -5.93 -7.58
CA THR A 185 -5.27 -5.58 -7.55
C THR A 185 -5.51 -4.19 -6.97
N ASP A 186 -6.71 -3.63 -7.20
CA ASP A 186 -7.13 -2.37 -6.58
C ASP A 186 -7.11 -2.44 -5.05
N GLU A 187 -7.42 -3.62 -4.47
CA GLU A 187 -7.36 -3.82 -3.02
C GLU A 187 -5.92 -3.76 -2.50
N VAL A 188 -4.96 -4.34 -3.23
CA VAL A 188 -3.54 -4.28 -2.90
C VAL A 188 -3.07 -2.83 -2.95
N ARG A 189 -3.42 -2.08 -4.00
CA ARG A 189 -3.08 -0.66 -4.11
C ARG A 189 -3.68 0.18 -2.99
N ALA A 190 -4.93 -0.07 -2.62
CA ALA A 190 -5.61 0.69 -1.57
C ALA A 190 -5.11 0.36 -0.16
N ARG A 191 -4.64 -0.87 0.10
CA ARG A 191 -4.27 -1.37 1.43
C ARG A 191 -3.10 -2.35 1.42
N PRO A 192 -1.91 -1.95 0.91
CA PRO A 192 -0.77 -2.85 0.72
C PRO A 192 -0.26 -3.51 2.00
N GLY A 193 -0.46 -2.87 3.16
CA GLY A 193 -0.02 -3.42 4.45
C GLY A 193 -0.93 -4.50 5.05
N SER A 194 -2.18 -4.59 4.59
CA SER A 194 -3.18 -5.54 5.11
C SER A 194 -3.67 -6.54 4.05
N LYS A 195 -3.33 -6.32 2.81
CA LYS A 195 -3.64 -7.18 1.67
C LYS A 195 -2.36 -7.50 0.93
N GLU A 196 -1.88 -8.72 1.11
CA GLU A 196 -0.80 -9.23 0.28
C GLU A 196 -1.28 -9.42 -1.16
N PRO A 197 -0.40 -9.19 -2.16
CA PRO A 197 -0.72 -9.50 -3.53
C PRO A 197 -1.17 -10.97 -3.68
N PRO A 198 -2.36 -11.21 -4.24
CA PRO A 198 -2.78 -12.58 -4.54
C PRO A 198 -1.74 -13.29 -5.40
N SER A 199 -1.49 -14.56 -5.12
CA SER A 199 -0.49 -15.30 -5.87
C SER A 199 -0.92 -16.75 -6.10
N LYS A 200 -0.49 -17.31 -7.23
CA LYS A 200 -0.66 -18.70 -7.62
C LYS A 200 0.67 -19.26 -8.13
N ASP A 201 0.84 -20.59 -8.11
CA ASP A 201 2.02 -21.22 -8.68
C ASP A 201 2.08 -20.90 -10.18
N ALA A 202 3.26 -20.52 -10.66
CA ALA A 202 3.46 -20.14 -12.06
C ALA A 202 3.81 -21.34 -12.96
N ALA A 203 4.21 -22.48 -12.38
CA ALA A 203 4.49 -23.71 -13.10
C ALA A 203 3.19 -24.43 -13.43
N GLY A 204 2.73 -24.37 -14.68
CA GLY A 204 1.56 -25.13 -15.16
C GLY A 204 0.58 -24.37 -16.05
N GLU A 205 0.94 -23.21 -16.58
CA GLU A 205 0.19 -22.53 -17.66
C GLU A 205 0.80 -22.80 -19.03
#